data_a6e22336bf4b3a437a33d191e5098a60
#
_entry.id   a6e22336bf4b3a437a33d191e5098a60
#
_cell.length_a   1.000
_cell.length_b   1.000
_cell.length_c   1.000
_cell.angle_alpha   90.00
_cell.angle_beta   90.00
_cell.angle_gamma   90.00
#
_symmetry.space_group_name_H-M   'P 1'
#
loop_
_entity.id
_entity.type
_entity.pdbx_description
1 polymer ?
#
loop_
_entity_poly.entity_id
_entity_poly.type
_entity_poly.pdbx_seq_one_letter_code
_entity_poly.pdbx_strand_id
1 'polypeptide(L)'
;MPYCKNCGNEIPSGAVYCPKCGTPAQALIGIKQADWGERIVAWLIDIILFSIIIIPIRTFVWLAWPSVGSALSIPSWIPFVDFGLSNVIHFLYWMLMEGMYGQSLGKMIMKLKVTRLDGKPINFTQAAIQSVGKAFLLPLDCILGWILYPTKRQRLFNYLSETIVTRL
;
A
#
# COMPACT_ATOMS: atom_id res chain seq x y z
N MET A 1 0.01 -18.05 26.37
CA MET A 1 -0.12 -16.63 26.01
C MET A 1 1.26 -16.06 25.81
N PRO A 2 1.55 -15.28 24.77
CA PRO A 2 2.87 -14.69 24.55
C PRO A 2 3.12 -13.53 25.51
N TYR A 3 4.36 -13.39 25.95
CA TYR A 3 4.80 -12.26 26.78
C TYR A 3 5.51 -11.20 25.95
N CYS A 4 5.33 -9.94 26.30
CA CYS A 4 5.98 -8.83 25.64
C CYS A 4 7.50 -8.83 25.88
N LYS A 5 8.31 -8.90 24.82
CA LYS A 5 9.77 -8.90 24.93
C LYS A 5 10.35 -7.59 25.49
N ASN A 6 9.57 -6.50 25.42
CA ASN A 6 10.03 -5.19 25.88
C ASN A 6 9.71 -4.91 27.36
N CYS A 7 8.54 -5.35 27.84
CA CYS A 7 8.11 -5.01 29.22
C CYS A 7 7.67 -6.23 30.04
N GLY A 8 7.75 -7.45 29.52
CA GLY A 8 7.41 -8.68 30.21
C GLY A 8 5.90 -8.90 30.48
N ASN A 9 5.03 -7.96 30.06
CA ASN A 9 3.59 -8.07 30.30
C ASN A 9 2.97 -9.13 29.39
N GLU A 10 1.95 -9.82 29.91
CA GLU A 10 1.19 -10.81 29.16
C GLU A 10 0.38 -10.13 28.06
N ILE A 11 0.39 -10.71 26.84
CA ILE A 11 -0.30 -10.17 25.67
C ILE A 11 -1.51 -11.08 25.40
N PRO A 12 -2.74 -10.55 25.42
CA PRO A 12 -3.92 -11.31 25.05
C PRO A 12 -3.82 -11.88 23.64
N SER A 13 -4.35 -13.06 23.41
CA SER A 13 -4.41 -13.69 22.08
C SER A 13 -5.16 -12.78 21.10
N GLY A 14 -4.50 -12.40 20.00
CA GLY A 14 -5.05 -11.48 19.00
C GLY A 14 -4.76 -10.00 19.24
N ALA A 15 -4.11 -9.62 20.33
CA ALA A 15 -3.68 -8.23 20.52
C ALA A 15 -2.59 -7.83 19.52
N VAL A 16 -2.79 -6.70 18.87
CA VAL A 16 -1.86 -6.15 17.86
C VAL A 16 -0.69 -5.40 18.51
N TYR A 17 -0.91 -4.91 19.72
CA TYR A 17 0.07 -4.17 20.52
C TYR A 17 0.02 -4.63 21.97
N CYS A 18 1.17 -4.53 22.65
CA CYS A 18 1.21 -4.74 24.09
C CYS A 18 0.36 -3.65 24.80
N PRO A 19 -0.62 -4.02 25.63
CA PRO A 19 -1.49 -3.04 26.29
C PRO A 19 -0.73 -2.15 27.29
N LYS A 20 0.44 -2.59 27.77
CA LYS A 20 1.22 -1.86 28.77
C LYS A 20 2.24 -0.89 28.16
N CYS A 21 2.95 -1.28 27.09
CA CYS A 21 4.07 -0.48 26.54
C CYS A 21 3.89 -0.10 25.08
N GLY A 22 2.78 -0.49 24.42
CA GLY A 22 2.50 -0.18 23.03
C GLY A 22 3.41 -0.87 22.01
N THR A 23 4.31 -1.76 22.43
CA THR A 23 5.17 -2.51 21.49
C THR A 23 4.32 -3.37 20.58
N PRO A 24 4.55 -3.34 19.25
CA PRO A 24 3.80 -4.15 18.29
C PRO A 24 3.94 -5.65 18.60
N ALA A 25 2.82 -6.37 18.70
CA ALA A 25 2.81 -7.82 18.93
C ALA A 25 3.47 -8.60 17.77
N GLN A 26 3.54 -8.00 16.59
CA GLN A 26 4.22 -8.53 15.41
C GLN A 26 5.73 -8.81 15.64
N ALA A 27 6.39 -7.99 16.46
CA ALA A 27 7.77 -8.25 16.88
C ALA A 27 7.91 -9.58 17.65
N LEU A 28 6.81 -10.12 18.17
CA LEU A 28 6.75 -11.39 18.88
C LEU A 28 6.57 -12.59 17.96
N ILE A 29 5.96 -12.36 16.78
CA ILE A 29 5.70 -13.40 15.77
C ILE A 29 6.89 -13.55 14.81
N GLY A 30 7.93 -12.71 14.95
CA GLY A 30 9.09 -12.71 14.05
C GLY A 30 8.82 -12.09 12.67
N ILE A 31 7.68 -11.42 12.49
CA ILE A 31 7.33 -10.75 11.24
C ILE A 31 8.20 -9.50 11.09
N LYS A 32 9.07 -9.49 10.10
CA LYS A 32 9.93 -8.35 9.79
C LYS A 32 9.18 -7.37 8.89
N GLN A 33 8.82 -6.22 9.43
CA GLN A 33 8.14 -5.18 8.68
C GLN A 33 9.11 -4.50 7.69
N ALA A 34 8.64 -4.21 6.48
CA ALA A 34 9.42 -3.49 5.47
C ALA A 34 9.62 -2.02 5.84
N ASP A 35 10.80 -1.50 5.52
CA ASP A 35 11.12 -0.09 5.70
C ASP A 35 10.41 0.81 4.68
N TRP A 36 10.33 2.11 4.97
CA TRP A 36 9.72 3.08 4.07
C TRP A 36 10.42 3.12 2.70
N GLY A 37 11.76 3.08 2.70
CA GLY A 37 12.56 3.07 1.46
C GLY A 37 12.24 1.89 0.56
N GLU A 38 12.13 0.70 1.10
CA GLU A 38 11.80 -0.51 0.33
C GLU A 38 10.41 -0.42 -0.32
N ARG A 39 9.44 0.16 0.38
CA ARG A 39 8.09 0.36 -0.15
C ARG A 39 8.05 1.40 -1.27
N ILE A 40 8.86 2.48 -1.13
CA ILE A 40 9.00 3.51 -2.17
C ILE A 40 9.66 2.92 -3.40
N VAL A 41 10.73 2.15 -3.25
CA VAL A 41 11.40 1.48 -4.36
C VAL A 41 10.45 0.51 -5.07
N ALA A 42 9.71 -0.32 -4.32
CA ALA A 42 8.71 -1.22 -4.90
C ALA A 42 7.63 -0.47 -5.67
N TRP A 43 7.16 0.67 -5.15
CA TRP A 43 6.19 1.53 -5.83
C TRP A 43 6.77 2.16 -7.10
N LEU A 44 8.02 2.65 -7.08
CA LEU A 44 8.69 3.18 -8.27
C LEU A 44 8.83 2.12 -9.37
N ILE A 45 9.19 0.89 -9.00
CA ILE A 45 9.24 -0.24 -9.94
C ILE A 45 7.87 -0.49 -10.56
N ASP A 46 6.80 -0.50 -9.76
CA ASP A 46 5.43 -0.64 -10.26
C ASP A 46 5.10 0.45 -11.29
N ILE A 47 5.39 1.72 -10.98
CA ILE A 47 5.13 2.85 -11.88
C ILE A 47 5.92 2.72 -13.18
N ILE A 48 7.20 2.38 -13.12
CA ILE A 48 8.04 2.22 -14.31
C ILE A 48 7.50 1.09 -15.20
N LEU A 49 7.25 -0.08 -14.64
CA LEU A 49 6.73 -1.23 -15.40
C LEU A 49 5.38 -0.91 -16.04
N PHE A 50 4.51 -0.25 -15.29
CA PHE A 50 3.19 0.12 -15.77
C PHE A 50 3.25 1.21 -16.85
N SER A 51 4.15 2.17 -16.70
CA SER A 51 4.37 3.26 -17.67
C SER A 51 4.83 2.74 -19.03
N ILE A 52 5.67 1.72 -19.07
CA ILE A 52 6.15 1.08 -20.31
C ILE A 52 4.96 0.55 -21.14
N ILE A 53 3.91 0.08 -20.49
CA ILE A 53 2.72 -0.47 -21.16
C ILE A 53 1.70 0.64 -21.47
N ILE A 54 1.44 1.51 -20.51
CA ILE A 54 0.34 2.48 -20.58
C ILE A 54 0.67 3.67 -21.49
N ILE A 55 1.91 4.15 -21.50
CA ILE A 55 2.31 5.31 -22.32
C ILE A 55 2.07 5.06 -23.82
N PRO A 56 2.52 3.94 -24.43
CA PRO A 56 2.25 3.66 -25.84
C PRO A 56 0.76 3.56 -26.14
N ILE A 57 -0.01 2.89 -25.28
CA ILE A 57 -1.47 2.74 -25.45
C ILE A 57 -2.15 4.10 -25.41
N ARG A 58 -1.82 4.93 -24.42
CA ARG A 58 -2.38 6.28 -24.28
C ARG A 58 -2.02 7.17 -25.48
N THR A 59 -0.78 7.11 -25.94
CA THR A 59 -0.33 7.85 -27.12
C THR A 59 -1.08 7.40 -28.36
N PHE A 60 -1.26 6.10 -28.57
CA PHE A 60 -2.04 5.56 -29.68
C PHE A 60 -3.49 6.04 -29.64
N VAL A 61 -4.15 5.96 -28.49
CA VAL A 61 -5.54 6.44 -28.32
C VAL A 61 -5.64 7.94 -28.61
N TRP A 62 -4.70 8.73 -28.13
CA TRP A 62 -4.69 10.16 -28.38
C TRP A 62 -4.50 10.52 -29.87
N LEU A 63 -3.66 9.79 -30.60
CA LEU A 63 -3.44 9.97 -32.02
C LEU A 63 -4.62 9.48 -32.86
N ALA A 64 -5.20 8.32 -32.53
CA ALA A 64 -6.30 7.71 -33.29
C ALA A 64 -7.64 8.40 -33.03
N TRP A 65 -7.89 8.83 -31.80
CA TRP A 65 -9.15 9.46 -31.36
C TRP A 65 -8.88 10.65 -30.41
N PRO A 66 -8.50 11.83 -30.94
CA PRO A 66 -8.12 12.98 -30.09
C PRO A 66 -9.22 13.43 -29.14
N SER A 67 -10.50 13.32 -29.53
CA SER A 67 -11.64 13.67 -28.69
C SER A 67 -11.78 12.73 -27.48
N VAL A 68 -11.50 11.46 -27.63
CA VAL A 68 -11.48 10.48 -26.54
C VAL A 68 -10.26 10.72 -25.66
N GLY A 69 -9.09 10.93 -26.25
CA GLY A 69 -7.86 11.21 -25.53
C GLY A 69 -7.97 12.44 -24.62
N SER A 70 -8.57 13.52 -25.10
CA SER A 70 -8.81 14.73 -24.31
C SER A 70 -9.86 14.52 -23.21
N ALA A 71 -10.94 13.77 -23.48
CA ALA A 71 -11.97 13.46 -22.50
C ALA A 71 -11.46 12.59 -21.33
N LEU A 72 -10.43 11.78 -21.57
CA LEU A 72 -9.81 10.94 -20.55
C LEU A 72 -8.76 11.69 -19.68
N SER A 73 -8.45 12.93 -20.06
CA SER A 73 -7.51 13.80 -19.34
C SER A 73 -8.30 14.72 -18.41
N ILE A 74 -8.57 14.29 -17.19
CA ILE A 74 -9.23 15.13 -16.17
C ILE A 74 -8.16 15.97 -15.47
N PRO A 75 -8.22 17.31 -15.55
CA PRO A 75 -7.29 18.17 -14.82
C PRO A 75 -7.49 18.01 -13.30
N SER A 76 -6.44 17.75 -12.56
CA SER A 76 -6.50 17.78 -11.09
C SER A 76 -6.43 19.23 -10.61
N TRP A 77 -7.51 19.72 -10.03
CA TRP A 77 -7.59 21.06 -9.43
C TRP A 77 -7.02 21.10 -8.01
N ILE A 78 -6.87 19.92 -7.40
CA ILE A 78 -6.40 19.79 -6.03
C ILE A 78 -4.95 19.28 -6.08
N PRO A 79 -3.97 20.01 -5.58
CA PRO A 79 -2.60 19.55 -5.48
C PRO A 79 -2.53 18.21 -4.75
N PHE A 80 -1.76 17.26 -5.28
CA PHE A 80 -1.55 15.93 -4.70
C PHE A 80 -2.75 14.97 -4.73
N VAL A 81 -3.87 15.36 -5.34
CA VAL A 81 -5.05 14.51 -5.53
C VAL A 81 -5.35 14.45 -7.03
N ASP A 82 -5.25 13.28 -7.62
CA ASP A 82 -5.54 13.06 -9.02
C ASP A 82 -6.54 11.91 -9.18
N PHE A 83 -7.64 12.19 -9.88
CA PHE A 83 -8.72 11.23 -10.17
C PHE A 83 -8.75 10.85 -11.65
N GLY A 84 -7.68 11.07 -12.39
CA GLY A 84 -7.59 10.71 -13.81
C GLY A 84 -7.76 9.21 -14.06
N LEU A 85 -8.15 8.85 -15.30
CA LEU A 85 -8.31 7.45 -15.72
C LEU A 85 -7.06 6.61 -15.44
N SER A 86 -5.88 7.21 -15.57
CA SER A 86 -4.60 6.55 -15.25
C SER A 86 -4.58 6.03 -13.81
N ASN A 87 -5.08 6.81 -12.86
CA ASN A 87 -5.10 6.43 -11.46
C ASN A 87 -6.15 5.36 -11.15
N VAL A 88 -7.28 5.37 -11.87
CA VAL A 88 -8.26 4.27 -11.79
C VAL A 88 -7.65 2.96 -12.26
N ILE A 89 -6.88 2.98 -13.36
CA ILE A 89 -6.20 1.79 -13.86
C ILE A 89 -5.13 1.30 -12.87
N HIS A 90 -4.33 2.20 -12.30
CA HIS A 90 -3.37 1.85 -11.25
C HIS A 90 -4.05 1.30 -10.00
N PHE A 91 -5.18 1.88 -9.60
CA PHE A 91 -5.99 1.39 -8.48
C PHE A 91 -6.43 -0.06 -8.71
N LEU A 92 -7.03 -0.34 -9.89
CA LEU A 92 -7.47 -1.69 -10.24
C LEU A 92 -6.29 -2.67 -10.27
N TYR A 93 -5.16 -2.28 -10.85
CA TYR A 93 -3.95 -3.08 -10.86
C TYR A 93 -3.50 -3.46 -9.44
N TRP A 94 -3.34 -2.48 -8.56
CA TRP A 94 -2.89 -2.76 -7.19
C TRP A 94 -3.94 -3.54 -6.38
N MET A 95 -5.22 -3.21 -6.53
CA MET A 95 -6.30 -3.92 -5.86
C MET A 95 -6.33 -5.41 -6.25
N LEU A 96 -6.24 -5.72 -7.54
CA LEU A 96 -6.26 -7.09 -8.05
C LEU A 96 -4.99 -7.85 -7.64
N MET A 97 -3.82 -7.30 -7.90
CA MET A 97 -2.55 -7.96 -7.60
C MET A 97 -2.37 -8.19 -6.10
N GLU A 98 -2.63 -7.18 -5.29
CA GLU A 98 -2.49 -7.32 -3.84
C GLU A 98 -3.62 -8.15 -3.22
N GLY A 99 -4.84 -8.12 -3.77
CA GLY A 99 -5.94 -8.96 -3.32
C GLY A 99 -5.78 -10.45 -3.64
N MET A 100 -5.17 -10.78 -4.80
CA MET A 100 -4.96 -12.18 -5.22
C MET A 100 -3.65 -12.77 -4.67
N TYR A 101 -2.56 -12.02 -4.77
CA TYR A 101 -1.21 -12.51 -4.45
C TYR A 101 -0.64 -11.93 -3.15
N GLY A 102 -1.26 -10.89 -2.60
CA GLY A 102 -0.71 -10.11 -1.50
C GLY A 102 0.48 -9.24 -1.90
N GLN A 103 0.77 -9.10 -3.20
CA GLN A 103 1.95 -8.43 -3.71
C GLN A 103 1.65 -7.75 -5.04
N SER A 104 2.23 -6.56 -5.31
CA SER A 104 2.36 -5.99 -6.65
C SER A 104 3.65 -6.50 -7.31
N LEU A 105 3.83 -6.27 -8.61
CA LEU A 105 5.05 -6.68 -9.32
C LEU A 105 6.31 -6.10 -8.67
N GLY A 106 6.31 -4.80 -8.35
CA GLY A 106 7.41 -4.17 -7.65
C GLY A 106 7.68 -4.78 -6.27
N LYS A 107 6.63 -5.13 -5.53
CA LYS A 107 6.76 -5.83 -4.26
C LYS A 107 7.30 -7.26 -4.42
N MET A 108 6.93 -7.97 -5.50
CA MET A 108 7.48 -9.29 -5.80
C MET A 108 8.99 -9.20 -6.03
N ILE A 109 9.45 -8.24 -6.83
CA ILE A 109 10.88 -8.01 -7.09
C ILE A 109 11.64 -7.69 -5.79
N MET A 110 11.04 -6.87 -4.92
CA MET A 110 11.63 -6.47 -3.63
C MET A 110 11.42 -7.49 -2.51
N LYS A 111 10.82 -8.66 -2.80
CA LYS A 111 10.48 -9.70 -1.80
C LYS A 111 9.64 -9.15 -0.63
N LEU A 112 8.67 -8.29 -0.96
CA LEU A 112 7.76 -7.70 0.00
C LEU A 112 6.36 -8.30 -0.17
N LYS A 113 5.64 -8.46 0.94
CA LYS A 113 4.27 -8.96 0.93
C LYS A 113 3.38 -8.11 1.83
N VAL A 114 2.14 -7.90 1.39
CA VAL A 114 1.10 -7.30 2.23
C VAL A 114 0.40 -8.41 2.99
N THR A 115 0.35 -8.25 4.29
CA THR A 115 -0.34 -9.18 5.18
C THR A 115 -1.22 -8.42 6.15
N ARG A 116 -2.16 -9.10 6.76
CA ARG A 116 -2.86 -8.59 7.93
C ARG A 116 -1.91 -8.48 9.11
N LEU A 117 -2.34 -7.79 10.15
CA LEU A 117 -1.57 -7.63 11.39
C LEU A 117 -1.25 -8.98 12.07
N ASP A 118 -2.09 -9.99 11.85
CA ASP A 118 -1.91 -11.37 12.34
C ASP A 118 -1.04 -12.25 11.42
N GLY A 119 -0.48 -11.70 10.33
CA GLY A 119 0.35 -12.40 9.37
C GLY A 119 -0.43 -13.18 8.30
N LYS A 120 -1.77 -13.22 8.36
CA LYS A 120 -2.60 -13.90 7.37
C LYS A 120 -2.69 -13.11 6.06
N PRO A 121 -3.09 -13.76 4.94
CA PRO A 121 -3.35 -13.07 3.68
C PRO A 121 -4.42 -11.99 3.84
N ILE A 122 -4.30 -10.92 3.06
CA ILE A 122 -5.32 -9.87 2.99
C ILE A 122 -6.48 -10.32 2.10
N ASN A 123 -7.64 -9.72 2.32
CA ASN A 123 -8.81 -9.88 1.45
C ASN A 123 -8.91 -8.73 0.43
N PHE A 124 -9.81 -8.87 -0.57
CA PHE A 124 -10.01 -7.84 -1.60
C PHE A 124 -10.46 -6.50 -1.05
N THR A 125 -11.27 -6.48 0.01
CA THR A 125 -11.70 -5.23 0.66
C THR A 125 -10.51 -4.48 1.26
N GLN A 126 -9.63 -5.18 1.96
CA GLN A 126 -8.41 -4.60 2.52
C GLN A 126 -7.45 -4.11 1.42
N ALA A 127 -7.32 -4.90 0.33
CA ALA A 127 -6.54 -4.49 -0.83
C ALA A 127 -7.13 -3.24 -1.49
N ALA A 128 -8.45 -3.13 -1.64
CA ALA A 128 -9.12 -1.97 -2.19
C ALA A 128 -8.87 -0.72 -1.33
N ILE A 129 -9.10 -0.80 -0.02
CA ILE A 129 -8.91 0.35 0.91
C ILE A 129 -7.48 0.88 0.83
N GLN A 130 -6.46 0.03 0.93
CA GLN A 130 -5.06 0.49 0.85
C GLN A 130 -4.68 1.01 -0.53
N SER A 131 -5.28 0.48 -1.61
CA SER A 131 -5.02 0.91 -2.98
C SER A 131 -5.63 2.27 -3.29
N VAL A 132 -6.74 2.66 -2.64
CA VAL A 132 -7.29 4.03 -2.73
C VAL A 132 -6.26 5.06 -2.29
N GLY A 133 -5.67 4.91 -1.11
CA GLY A 133 -4.63 5.82 -0.64
C GLY A 133 -3.42 5.86 -1.57
N LYS A 134 -3.06 4.71 -2.13
CA LYS A 134 -1.90 4.57 -3.01
C LYS A 134 -2.11 5.19 -4.40
N ALA A 135 -3.31 5.07 -4.97
CA ALA A 135 -3.62 5.55 -6.32
C ALA A 135 -3.98 7.03 -6.37
N PHE A 136 -4.72 7.53 -5.38
CA PHE A 136 -5.33 8.85 -5.44
C PHE A 136 -4.74 9.86 -4.45
N LEU A 137 -4.26 9.40 -3.31
CA LEU A 137 -3.89 10.24 -2.17
C LEU A 137 -2.46 9.96 -1.67
N LEU A 138 -1.58 9.40 -2.51
CA LEU A 138 -0.28 8.88 -2.08
C LEU A 138 0.53 9.85 -1.20
N PRO A 139 0.74 11.14 -1.58
CA PRO A 139 1.50 12.06 -0.75
C PRO A 139 0.85 12.30 0.62
N LEU A 140 -0.48 12.51 0.63
CA LEU A 140 -1.24 12.71 1.88
C LEU A 140 -1.24 11.45 2.74
N ASP A 141 -1.45 10.28 2.15
CA ASP A 141 -1.43 8.98 2.83
C ASP A 141 -0.07 8.71 3.50
N CYS A 142 1.03 9.03 2.82
CA CYS A 142 2.37 8.88 3.36
C CYS A 142 2.68 9.90 4.47
N ILE A 143 2.35 11.19 4.26
CA ILE A 143 2.59 12.26 5.22
C ILE A 143 1.77 12.01 6.51
N LEU A 144 0.48 11.74 6.37
CA LEU A 144 -0.39 11.44 7.51
C LEU A 144 0.05 10.17 8.24
N GLY A 145 0.44 9.12 7.52
CA GLY A 145 0.97 7.91 8.12
C GLY A 145 2.27 8.15 8.88
N TRP A 146 3.14 9.02 8.38
CA TRP A 146 4.40 9.36 9.03
C TRP A 146 4.21 10.23 10.27
N ILE A 147 3.29 11.21 10.22
CA ILE A 147 3.01 12.11 11.35
C ILE A 147 2.21 11.40 12.45
N LEU A 148 1.14 10.68 12.09
CA LEU A 148 0.23 10.08 13.05
C LEU A 148 0.75 8.75 13.63
N TYR A 149 1.54 8.01 12.83
CA TYR A 149 1.98 6.65 13.20
C TYR A 149 3.49 6.43 13.01
N PRO A 150 4.39 7.27 13.56
CA PRO A 150 5.83 7.19 13.30
C PRO A 150 6.43 5.84 13.73
N THR A 151 5.94 5.28 14.84
CA THR A 151 6.46 4.02 15.40
C THR A 151 5.91 2.78 14.67
N LYS A 152 4.72 2.89 14.05
CA LYS A 152 4.04 1.76 13.39
C LYS A 152 4.52 1.51 11.98
N ARG A 153 5.24 2.45 11.36
CA ARG A 153 5.70 2.37 9.97
C ARG A 153 4.58 1.98 8.99
N GLN A 154 3.37 2.52 9.22
CA GLN A 154 2.19 2.28 8.39
C GLN A 154 1.71 3.58 7.77
N ARG A 155 1.24 3.52 6.51
CA ARG A 155 0.48 4.62 5.90
C ARG A 155 -0.92 4.65 6.51
N LEU A 156 -1.61 5.77 6.40
CA LEU A 156 -2.95 5.93 6.95
C LEU A 156 -3.92 4.84 6.45
N PHE A 157 -3.96 4.60 5.13
CA PHE A 157 -4.83 3.58 4.55
C PHE A 157 -4.41 2.14 4.87
N ASN A 158 -3.12 1.87 5.10
CA ASN A 158 -2.69 0.58 5.65
C ASN A 158 -3.17 0.38 7.09
N TYR A 159 -3.18 1.45 7.89
CA TYR A 159 -3.71 1.41 9.24
C TYR A 159 -5.23 1.16 9.25
N LEU A 160 -5.99 1.88 8.39
CA LEU A 160 -7.44 1.71 8.25
C LEU A 160 -7.84 0.31 7.75
N SER A 161 -7.01 -0.30 6.91
CA SER A 161 -7.24 -1.67 6.39
C SER A 161 -6.65 -2.76 7.28
N GLU A 162 -6.05 -2.42 8.44
CA GLU A 162 -5.37 -3.36 9.34
C GLU A 162 -4.32 -4.22 8.64
N THR A 163 -3.57 -3.61 7.72
CA THR A 163 -2.55 -4.29 6.92
C THR A 163 -1.16 -3.76 7.18
N ILE A 164 -0.16 -4.61 6.97
CA ILE A 164 1.26 -4.28 7.04
C ILE A 164 1.98 -4.80 5.81
N VAL A 165 3.12 -4.19 5.50
CA VAL A 165 4.04 -4.70 4.48
C VAL A 165 5.20 -5.38 5.19
N THR A 166 5.42 -6.65 4.88
CA THR A 166 6.43 -7.51 5.49
C THR A 166 7.46 -7.91 4.46
N ARG A 167 8.67 -8.24 4.91
CA ARG A 167 9.69 -8.93 4.10
C ARG A 167 9.40 -10.43 4.09
N LEU A 168 9.58 -11.05 2.92
CA LEU A 168 9.54 -12.52 2.76
C LEU A 168 10.86 -13.12 3.16
#